data_2f40577d233bac1393363521380c4a51
#
_entry.id   2f40577d233bac1393363521380c4a51
#
_cell.length_a   1.000
_cell.length_b   1.000
_cell.length_c   1.000
_cell.angle_alpha   90.00
_cell.angle_beta   90.00
_cell.angle_gamma   90.00
#
_symmetry.space_group_name_H-M   'P 1'
#
loop_
_entity.id
_entity.type
_entity.pdbx_description
1 polymer ?
#
loop_
_entity_poly.entity_id
_entity_poly.type
_entity_poly.pdbx_seq_one_letter_code
_entity_poly.pdbx_strand_id
1 'polypeptide(L)'
;MNIKIINKSQHALPHYETLASAGMDLRANLSEAITLQPMDRAIVKTGLFIELPIGYEAQVRPRSGLAAKKGITVLNAPGTVDADYRGEIGVILVNLSKEAFTIENGERIAQLVIAKHERAAWEEVKELSETDRGAGGFGSTGTK
;
A
#
# COMPACT_ATOMS: atom_id res chain seq x y z
N MET A 1 2.53 15.50 13.51
CA MET A 1 1.34 14.67 13.82
C MET A 1 1.81 13.41 14.53
N ASN A 2 1.15 13.01 15.60
CA ASN A 2 1.45 11.78 16.31
C ASN A 2 0.40 10.71 15.97
N ILE A 3 0.85 9.51 15.62
CA ILE A 3 0.00 8.35 15.34
C ILE A 3 0.28 7.31 16.41
N LYS A 4 -0.77 6.82 17.07
CA LYS A 4 -0.61 5.73 18.02
C LYS A 4 -0.37 4.43 17.28
N ILE A 5 0.58 3.64 17.75
CA ILE A 5 0.96 2.37 17.16
C ILE A 5 1.17 1.29 18.24
N ILE A 6 0.68 0.10 17.96
CA ILE A 6 1.04 -1.11 18.71
C ILE A 6 1.94 -1.94 17.80
N ASN A 7 3.11 -2.32 18.31
CA ASN A 7 4.04 -3.20 17.63
C ASN A 7 4.10 -4.55 18.38
N LYS A 8 3.58 -5.59 17.76
CA LYS A 8 3.65 -6.97 18.24
C LYS A 8 4.75 -7.79 17.54
N SER A 9 5.52 -7.13 16.63
CA SER A 9 6.66 -7.77 15.98
C SER A 9 7.93 -7.64 16.83
N GLN A 10 9.00 -8.33 16.42
CA GLN A 10 10.36 -8.17 16.97
C GLN A 10 11.16 -7.11 16.22
N HIS A 11 10.56 -6.43 15.24
CA HIS A 11 11.24 -5.45 14.39
C HIS A 11 11.06 -4.04 14.91
N ALA A 12 12.00 -3.15 14.52
CA ALA A 12 11.88 -1.73 14.80
C ALA A 12 10.63 -1.14 14.13
N LEU A 13 10.08 -0.07 14.72
CA LEU A 13 8.98 0.68 14.12
C LEU A 13 9.36 1.22 12.74
N PRO A 14 8.39 1.32 11.81
CA PRO A 14 8.60 2.01 10.55
C PRO A 14 9.10 3.43 10.77
N HIS A 15 10.07 3.87 9.99
CA HIS A 15 10.63 5.21 10.07
C HIS A 15 10.94 5.75 8.67
N TYR A 16 11.02 7.07 8.57
CA TYR A 16 11.45 7.74 7.36
C TYR A 16 12.97 7.68 7.24
N GLU A 17 13.48 7.13 6.15
CA GLU A 17 14.93 6.97 5.94
C GLU A 17 15.63 8.33 5.74
N THR A 18 14.92 9.32 5.18
CA THR A 18 15.43 10.67 4.98
C THR A 18 14.37 11.70 5.38
N LEU A 19 14.79 12.96 5.58
CA LEU A 19 13.87 14.06 5.90
C LEU A 19 12.80 14.28 4.81
N ALA A 20 13.11 13.95 3.55
CA ALA A 20 12.22 14.12 2.41
C ALA A 20 11.46 12.83 2.01
N SER A 21 11.65 11.73 2.74
CA SER A 21 10.92 10.49 2.46
C SER A 21 9.43 10.66 2.77
N ALA A 22 8.58 10.16 1.88
CA ALA A 22 7.13 10.11 2.08
C ALA A 22 6.65 8.75 2.61
N GLY A 23 7.42 7.69 2.38
CA GLY A 23 7.09 6.31 2.78
C GLY A 23 8.03 5.78 3.85
N MET A 24 7.51 4.87 4.67
CA MET A 24 8.23 4.12 5.69
C MET A 24 8.16 2.64 5.33
N ASP A 25 9.27 1.91 5.36
CA ASP A 25 9.27 0.49 5.04
C ASP A 25 8.46 -0.34 6.04
N LEU A 26 7.64 -1.25 5.53
CA LEU A 26 6.95 -2.29 6.28
C LEU A 26 7.72 -3.61 6.18
N ARG A 27 7.92 -4.26 7.32
CA ARG A 27 8.60 -5.56 7.40
C ARG A 27 7.63 -6.70 7.60
N ALA A 28 7.96 -7.84 7.01
CA ALA A 28 7.28 -9.10 7.28
C ALA A 28 7.49 -9.53 8.73
N ASN A 29 6.41 -9.90 9.41
CA ASN A 29 6.44 -10.50 10.75
C ASN A 29 5.91 -11.93 10.64
N LEU A 30 6.82 -12.88 10.49
CA LEU A 30 6.53 -14.27 10.16
C LEU A 30 7.19 -15.22 11.17
N SER A 31 6.50 -16.30 11.53
CA SER A 31 7.09 -17.44 12.26
C SER A 31 7.87 -18.38 11.32
N GLU A 32 7.42 -18.46 10.06
CA GLU A 32 8.01 -19.28 9.01
C GLU A 32 8.03 -18.49 7.69
N ALA A 33 9.04 -18.74 6.85
CA ALA A 33 9.14 -18.12 5.53
C ALA A 33 7.93 -18.47 4.65
N ILE A 34 7.51 -17.53 3.80
CA ILE A 34 6.44 -17.74 2.83
C ILE A 34 7.05 -17.77 1.43
N THR A 35 6.83 -18.84 0.68
CA THR A 35 7.23 -18.93 -0.73
C THR A 35 6.03 -18.72 -1.63
N LEU A 36 6.12 -17.70 -2.50
CA LEU A 36 5.15 -17.41 -3.54
C LEU A 36 5.64 -17.98 -4.87
N GLN A 37 4.94 -18.96 -5.41
CA GLN A 37 5.15 -19.41 -6.78
C GLN A 37 4.70 -18.30 -7.76
N PRO A 38 5.07 -18.37 -9.06
CA PRO A 38 4.52 -17.47 -10.06
C PRO A 38 2.97 -17.38 -9.99
N MET A 39 2.43 -16.18 -9.95
CA MET A 39 0.99 -15.86 -9.80
C MET A 39 0.38 -16.15 -8.42
N ASP A 40 1.13 -16.70 -7.47
CA ASP A 40 0.67 -16.83 -6.09
C ASP A 40 0.55 -15.47 -5.39
N ARG A 41 -0.34 -15.41 -4.40
CA ARG A 41 -0.48 -14.29 -3.49
C ARG A 41 -0.64 -14.75 -2.05
N ALA A 42 -0.20 -13.92 -1.13
CA ALA A 42 -0.40 -14.12 0.31
C ALA A 42 -0.61 -12.80 1.04
N ILE A 43 -1.33 -12.85 2.16
CA ILE A 43 -1.37 -11.75 3.11
C ILE A 43 -0.21 -11.93 4.09
N VAL A 44 0.76 -11.05 4.00
CA VAL A 44 1.94 -11.05 4.89
C VAL A 44 1.68 -10.11 6.05
N LYS A 45 1.74 -10.64 7.25
CA LYS A 45 1.53 -9.90 8.49
C LYS A 45 2.71 -9.00 8.81
N THR A 46 2.46 -7.86 9.49
CA THR A 46 3.51 -6.92 9.91
C THR A 46 3.68 -6.83 11.42
N GLY A 47 2.72 -7.35 12.20
CA GLY A 47 2.66 -7.18 13.64
C GLY A 47 2.28 -5.76 14.09
N LEU A 48 1.90 -4.88 13.17
CA LEU A 48 1.62 -3.47 13.44
C LEU A 48 0.12 -3.17 13.42
N PHE A 49 -0.33 -2.35 14.39
CA PHE A 49 -1.69 -1.86 14.51
C PHE A 49 -1.61 -0.35 14.76
N ILE A 50 -2.38 0.44 14.02
CA ILE A 50 -2.32 1.91 14.10
C ILE A 50 -3.68 2.53 14.39
N GLU A 51 -3.66 3.74 14.96
CA GLU A 51 -4.83 4.58 15.12
C GLU A 51 -4.54 5.94 14.47
N LEU A 52 -5.18 6.19 13.34
CA LEU A 52 -5.04 7.43 12.58
C LEU A 52 -6.07 8.47 13.04
N PRO A 53 -5.74 9.77 12.98
CA PRO A 53 -6.74 10.83 13.13
C PRO A 53 -7.73 10.80 11.98
N ILE A 54 -8.98 11.18 12.24
CA ILE A 54 -10.01 11.37 11.19
C ILE A 54 -9.49 12.39 10.15
N GLY A 55 -9.74 12.12 8.88
CA GLY A 55 -9.25 12.90 7.74
C GLY A 55 -7.89 12.45 7.22
N TYR A 56 -7.35 11.36 7.77
CA TYR A 56 -6.13 10.72 7.29
C TYR A 56 -6.36 9.24 7.00
N GLU A 57 -5.61 8.74 6.05
CA GLU A 57 -5.49 7.33 5.71
C GLU A 57 -4.00 6.90 5.77
N ALA A 58 -3.75 5.61 5.89
CA ALA A 58 -2.46 5.07 5.55
C ALA A 58 -2.58 4.23 4.27
N GLN A 59 -1.61 4.38 3.37
CA GLN A 59 -1.57 3.63 2.12
C GLN A 59 -0.43 2.62 2.15
N VAL A 60 -0.76 1.36 1.89
CA VAL A 60 0.22 0.30 1.68
C VAL A 60 0.58 0.28 0.19
N ARG A 61 1.83 0.64 -0.12
CA ARG A 61 2.33 0.74 -1.49
C ARG A 61 3.47 -0.24 -1.74
N PRO A 62 3.68 -0.69 -3.00
CA PRO A 62 4.81 -1.53 -3.35
C PRO A 62 6.15 -0.84 -3.13
N ARG A 63 7.21 -1.63 -2.99
CA ARG A 63 8.59 -1.15 -3.06
C ARG A 63 9.09 -1.29 -4.50
N SER A 64 9.64 -0.20 -5.04
CA SER A 64 10.14 -0.15 -6.41
C SER A 64 11.22 -1.21 -6.69
N GLY A 65 12.09 -1.47 -5.73
CA GLY A 65 13.14 -2.48 -5.87
C GLY A 65 12.62 -3.91 -5.99
N LEU A 66 11.59 -4.28 -5.21
CA LEU A 66 10.94 -5.59 -5.32
C LEU A 66 10.16 -5.70 -6.64
N ALA A 67 9.43 -4.67 -7.01
CA ALA A 67 8.67 -4.65 -8.25
C ALA A 67 9.58 -4.79 -9.48
N ALA A 68 10.63 -3.96 -9.58
CA ALA A 68 11.51 -3.94 -10.75
C ALA A 68 12.42 -5.17 -10.85
N LYS A 69 12.97 -5.67 -9.73
CA LYS A 69 13.99 -6.73 -9.75
C LYS A 69 13.41 -8.13 -9.56
N LYS A 70 12.26 -8.25 -8.88
CA LYS A 70 11.68 -9.54 -8.49
C LYS A 70 10.24 -9.75 -8.98
N GLY A 71 9.62 -8.75 -9.59
CA GLY A 71 8.22 -8.84 -10.02
C GLY A 71 7.23 -9.00 -8.87
N ILE A 72 7.62 -8.63 -7.65
CA ILE A 72 6.77 -8.70 -6.46
C ILE A 72 6.12 -7.34 -6.22
N THR A 73 4.81 -7.34 -6.06
CA THR A 73 4.04 -6.11 -5.83
C THR A 73 2.93 -6.32 -4.82
N VAL A 74 2.30 -5.23 -4.39
CA VAL A 74 1.10 -5.25 -3.56
C VAL A 74 -0.11 -5.34 -4.49
N LEU A 75 -0.88 -6.42 -4.36
CA LEU A 75 -1.95 -6.76 -5.30
C LEU A 75 -3.05 -5.68 -5.35
N ASN A 76 -3.41 -5.10 -4.21
CA ASN A 76 -4.44 -4.06 -4.09
C ASN A 76 -3.85 -2.65 -4.01
N ALA A 77 -2.65 -2.42 -4.56
CA ALA A 77 -1.98 -1.12 -4.46
C ALA A 77 -2.75 0.01 -5.19
N PRO A 78 -2.91 1.18 -4.53
CA PRO A 78 -2.57 1.47 -3.15
C PRO A 78 -3.57 0.83 -2.17
N GLY A 79 -3.09 0.04 -1.21
CA GLY A 79 -3.93 -0.54 -0.17
C GLY A 79 -4.34 0.53 0.84
N THR A 80 -5.63 0.66 1.13
CA THR A 80 -6.16 1.68 2.04
C THR A 80 -6.28 1.11 3.46
N VAL A 81 -5.77 1.86 4.43
CA VAL A 81 -5.98 1.63 5.87
C VAL A 81 -6.72 2.83 6.42
N ASP A 82 -7.99 2.62 6.75
CA ASP A 82 -8.89 3.66 7.24
C ASP A 82 -8.54 4.13 8.66
N ALA A 83 -8.95 5.35 9.03
CA ALA A 83 -8.65 5.93 10.33
C ALA A 83 -9.26 5.14 11.50
N ASP A 84 -10.38 4.46 11.28
CA ASP A 84 -11.10 3.65 12.27
C ASP A 84 -10.75 2.15 12.23
N TYR A 85 -9.88 1.72 11.31
CA TYR A 85 -9.38 0.35 11.30
C TYR A 85 -8.46 0.10 12.50
N ARG A 86 -8.73 -0.98 13.25
CA ARG A 86 -7.95 -1.38 14.44
C ARG A 86 -7.32 -2.76 14.31
N GLY A 87 -7.45 -3.37 13.14
CA GLY A 87 -6.81 -4.65 12.84
C GLY A 87 -5.32 -4.53 12.56
N GLU A 88 -4.67 -5.67 12.42
CA GLU A 88 -3.28 -5.75 12.00
C GLU A 88 -3.11 -5.28 10.55
N ILE A 89 -2.09 -4.46 10.30
CA ILE A 89 -1.70 -4.11 8.93
C ILE A 89 -1.15 -5.36 8.24
N GLY A 90 -1.88 -5.84 7.25
CA GLY A 90 -1.45 -6.93 6.37
C GLY A 90 -1.08 -6.40 5.00
N VAL A 91 -0.05 -6.98 4.39
CA VAL A 91 0.39 -6.66 3.03
C VAL A 91 0.00 -7.81 2.10
N ILE A 92 -0.85 -7.53 1.11
CA ILE A 92 -1.26 -8.53 0.11
C ILE A 92 -0.22 -8.53 -1.02
N LEU A 93 0.75 -9.44 -0.95
CA LEU A 93 1.78 -9.58 -1.97
C LEU A 93 1.33 -10.55 -3.06
N VAL A 94 1.73 -10.26 -4.29
CA VAL A 94 1.58 -11.13 -5.45
C VAL A 94 2.92 -11.24 -6.19
N ASN A 95 3.22 -12.44 -6.67
CA ASN A 95 4.37 -12.73 -7.49
C ASN A 95 3.98 -12.75 -8.98
N LEU A 96 4.35 -11.70 -9.71
CA LEU A 96 4.11 -11.57 -11.16
C LEU A 96 5.35 -11.97 -11.99
N SER A 97 6.38 -12.53 -11.35
CA SER A 97 7.56 -13.04 -12.04
C SER A 97 7.37 -14.49 -12.51
N LYS A 98 8.39 -15.03 -13.16
CA LYS A 98 8.42 -16.44 -13.62
C LYS A 98 9.13 -17.38 -12.64
N GLU A 99 9.65 -16.84 -11.54
CA GLU A 99 10.44 -17.58 -10.55
C GLU A 99 9.75 -17.52 -9.18
N ALA A 100 9.94 -18.55 -8.37
CA ALA A 100 9.47 -18.52 -6.99
C ALA A 100 10.20 -17.44 -6.19
N PHE A 101 9.48 -16.77 -5.29
CA PHE A 101 10.03 -15.78 -4.39
C PHE A 101 9.72 -16.14 -2.94
N THR A 102 10.75 -16.23 -2.11
CA THR A 102 10.61 -16.53 -0.68
C THR A 102 10.75 -15.25 0.12
N ILE A 103 9.80 -15.04 1.03
CA ILE A 103 9.74 -13.90 1.96
C ILE A 103 10.19 -14.42 3.32
N GLU A 104 11.29 -13.86 3.82
CA GLU A 104 11.81 -14.17 5.15
C GLU A 104 11.30 -13.18 6.20
N ASN A 105 11.30 -13.62 7.48
CA ASN A 105 10.95 -12.74 8.59
C ASN A 105 11.88 -11.51 8.63
N GLY A 106 11.31 -10.32 8.80
CA GLY A 106 12.04 -9.06 8.86
C GLY A 106 12.34 -8.41 7.52
N GLU A 107 12.09 -9.08 6.39
CA GLU A 107 12.25 -8.46 5.07
C GLU A 107 11.33 -7.27 4.87
N ARG A 108 11.83 -6.24 4.20
CA ARG A 108 11.05 -5.05 3.81
C ARG A 108 10.23 -5.37 2.57
N ILE A 109 8.94 -5.54 2.73
CA ILE A 109 8.01 -6.07 1.72
C ILE A 109 7.13 -5.02 1.04
N ALA A 110 6.92 -3.89 1.70
CA ALA A 110 6.08 -2.79 1.23
C ALA A 110 6.53 -1.49 1.88
N GLN A 111 5.84 -0.39 1.57
CA GLN A 111 5.99 0.87 2.27
C GLN A 111 4.63 1.42 2.71
N LEU A 112 4.62 2.11 3.84
CA LEU A 112 3.46 2.80 4.40
C LEU A 112 3.58 4.29 4.16
N VAL A 113 2.55 4.91 3.59
CA VAL A 113 2.47 6.36 3.37
C VAL A 113 1.26 6.89 4.10
N ILE A 114 1.45 7.92 4.94
CA ILE A 114 0.35 8.61 5.61
C ILE A 114 -0.11 9.76 4.71
N ALA A 115 -1.40 9.81 4.39
CA ALA A 115 -1.97 10.82 3.51
C ALA A 115 -3.21 11.45 4.14
N LYS A 116 -3.41 12.74 3.89
CA LYS A 116 -4.67 13.42 4.16
C LYS A 116 -5.64 13.13 3.02
N HIS A 117 -6.92 12.97 3.33
CA HIS A 117 -7.96 12.78 2.32
C HIS A 117 -9.17 13.68 2.57
N GLU A 118 -9.91 13.95 1.52
CA GLU A 118 -11.21 14.63 1.58
C GLU A 118 -12.36 13.61 1.64
N ARG A 119 -13.45 14.00 2.26
CA ARG A 119 -14.70 13.23 2.24
C ARG A 119 -15.67 13.91 1.28
N ALA A 120 -15.94 13.25 0.15
CA ALA A 120 -16.93 13.74 -0.80
C ALA A 120 -18.36 13.44 -0.31
N ALA A 121 -19.25 14.39 -0.54
CA ALA A 121 -20.70 14.18 -0.53
C ALA A 121 -21.20 14.20 -1.98
N TRP A 122 -22.01 13.21 -2.34
CA TRP A 122 -22.56 13.14 -3.69
C TRP A 122 -23.79 14.04 -3.81
N GLU A 123 -23.83 14.83 -4.87
CA GLU A 123 -25.02 15.56 -5.32
C GLU A 123 -25.46 14.94 -6.66
N GLU A 124 -26.55 14.20 -6.64
CA GLU A 124 -27.09 13.59 -7.84
C GLU A 124 -27.74 14.64 -8.73
N VAL A 125 -27.21 14.81 -9.94
CA VAL A 125 -27.70 15.75 -10.95
C VAL A 125 -28.02 15.03 -12.24
N LYS A 126 -28.84 15.63 -13.09
CA LYS A 126 -29.21 15.05 -14.39
C LYS A 126 -28.15 15.32 -15.45
N GLU A 127 -27.42 16.41 -15.33
CA GLU A 127 -26.45 16.87 -16.31
C GLU A 127 -25.20 17.40 -15.60
N LEU A 128 -24.03 17.20 -16.20
CA LEU A 128 -22.77 17.79 -15.77
C LEU A 128 -22.44 18.98 -16.67
N SER A 129 -21.60 19.89 -16.17
CA SER A 129 -21.11 21.01 -16.97
C SER A 129 -20.29 20.52 -18.18
N GLU A 130 -20.41 21.25 -19.29
CA GLU A 130 -19.62 20.97 -20.48
C GLU A 130 -18.15 21.41 -20.30
N THR A 131 -17.24 20.68 -20.95
CA THR A 131 -15.81 21.02 -21.00
C THR A 131 -15.28 20.74 -22.39
N ASP A 132 -14.17 21.39 -22.77
CA ASP A 132 -13.50 21.16 -24.07
C ASP A 132 -13.07 19.71 -24.26
N ARG A 133 -12.76 18.98 -23.16
CA ARG A 133 -12.43 17.56 -23.21
C ARG A 133 -13.67 16.68 -23.40
N GLY A 134 -14.81 17.08 -22.88
CA GLY A 134 -16.04 16.28 -22.89
C GLY A 134 -15.82 14.88 -22.35
N ALA A 135 -16.29 13.87 -23.09
CA ALA A 135 -16.16 12.45 -22.74
C ALA A 135 -14.84 11.81 -23.23
N GLY A 136 -13.90 12.60 -23.76
CA GLY A 136 -12.62 12.09 -24.27
C GLY A 136 -11.77 11.44 -23.17
N GLY A 137 -11.40 10.18 -23.37
CA GLY A 137 -10.58 9.38 -22.45
C GLY A 137 -9.95 8.19 -23.18
N PHE A 138 -9.32 7.28 -22.41
CA PHE A 138 -8.72 6.03 -22.91
C PHE A 138 -7.80 6.20 -24.12
N GLY A 139 -6.94 7.25 -24.11
CA GLY A 139 -6.01 7.54 -25.20
C GLY A 139 -6.60 8.37 -26.34
N SER A 140 -7.70 9.09 -26.13
CA SER A 140 -8.33 9.96 -27.14
C SER A 140 -7.39 11.03 -27.70
N THR A 141 -6.27 11.35 -27.02
CA THR A 141 -5.23 12.28 -27.47
C THR A 141 -4.14 11.61 -28.31
N GLY A 142 -4.25 10.31 -28.61
CA GLY A 142 -3.28 9.55 -29.36
C GLY A 142 -2.08 9.07 -28.55
N THR A 143 -1.22 8.27 -29.18
CA THR A 143 -0.01 7.69 -28.58
C THR A 143 1.28 8.37 -29.07
N LYS A 144 1.19 9.39 -29.91
CA LYS A 144 2.30 10.20 -30.43
C LYS A 144 1.90 11.66 -30.50
#